data_600a5413d5986656ebe985c81b1a397a
#
_entry.id   600a5413d5986656ebe985c81b1a397a
#
_cell.length_a   1.000
_cell.length_b   1.000
_cell.length_c   1.000
_cell.angle_alpha   90.00
_cell.angle_beta   90.00
_cell.angle_gamma   90.00
#
_symmetry.space_group_name_H-M   'P 1'
#
loop_
_entity.id
_entity.type
_entity.pdbx_description
1 polymer ?
#
loop_
_entity_poly.entity_id
_entity_poly.type
_entity_poly.pdbx_seq_one_letter_code
_entity_poly.pdbx_strand_id
1 'polypeptide(L)'
;EDETLTNMAAERDGLAVEYYSVTLAEGLENHLEGHYNRFNIAAAVAVGRYFDVADERIRHAIGSYIPDNNRSQRTETARNTLVVDCYNANPSSMRASVANFLAEPSGPRTRRLLILGDILELGAWSEQEHAAVIRLAAQAPQTEVMLVGTEFVRAHAGMEPQPARITLFADREHLIAALRAHPVDNALVLIKGSRGI
;
A
#
# COMPACT_ATOMS: atom_id res chain seq x y z
N GLU A 1 -6.14 19.20 3.27
CA GLU A 1 -7.59 19.26 3.00
C GLU A 1 -7.86 18.64 1.63
N ASP A 2 -8.90 17.80 1.53
CA ASP A 2 -9.34 17.25 0.26
C ASP A 2 -10.35 18.23 -0.35
N GLU A 3 -9.96 18.91 -1.42
CA GLU A 3 -10.77 19.95 -2.07
C GLU A 3 -12.11 19.37 -2.57
N THR A 4 -12.12 18.14 -3.05
CA THR A 4 -13.33 17.46 -3.52
C THR A 4 -14.34 17.28 -2.38
N LEU A 5 -13.89 16.78 -1.23
CA LEU A 5 -14.76 16.60 -0.06
C LEU A 5 -15.23 17.94 0.50
N THR A 6 -14.38 18.96 0.50
CA THR A 6 -14.74 20.31 0.94
C THR A 6 -15.84 20.91 0.04
N ASN A 7 -15.72 20.77 -1.27
CA ASN A 7 -16.73 21.25 -2.22
C ASN A 7 -18.05 20.48 -2.06
N MET A 8 -18.00 19.15 -1.93
CA MET A 8 -19.19 18.33 -1.71
C MET A 8 -19.92 18.68 -0.40
N ALA A 9 -19.17 19.03 0.64
CA ALA A 9 -19.74 19.47 1.90
C ALA A 9 -20.44 20.83 1.77
N ALA A 10 -19.83 21.78 1.02
CA ALA A 10 -20.37 23.10 0.79
C ALA A 10 -21.67 23.11 -0.07
N GLU A 11 -21.85 22.08 -0.92
CA GLU A 11 -23.04 21.92 -1.76
C GLU A 11 -24.27 21.34 -0.99
N ARG A 12 -24.12 20.98 0.27
CA ARG A 12 -25.20 20.33 1.05
C ARG A 12 -25.59 21.16 2.27
N ASP A 13 -26.72 21.83 2.14
CA ASP A 13 -27.32 22.56 3.25
C ASP A 13 -27.70 21.62 4.42
N GLY A 14 -27.40 22.05 5.65
CA GLY A 14 -27.76 21.33 6.87
C GLY A 14 -26.86 20.12 7.21
N LEU A 15 -25.81 19.87 6.45
CA LEU A 15 -24.83 18.86 6.81
C LEU A 15 -23.89 19.38 7.91
N ALA A 16 -23.86 18.68 9.05
CA ALA A 16 -22.83 18.94 10.06
C ALA A 16 -21.49 18.36 9.59
N VAL A 17 -20.49 19.20 9.41
CA VAL A 17 -19.17 18.81 8.88
C VAL A 17 -18.10 19.11 9.92
N GLU A 18 -17.32 18.09 10.25
CA GLU A 18 -16.13 18.22 11.08
C GLU A 18 -14.89 18.11 10.19
N TYR A 19 -14.03 19.13 10.23
CA TYR A 19 -12.76 19.14 9.49
C TYR A 19 -11.62 18.74 10.41
N TYR A 20 -10.77 17.84 9.95
CA TYR A 20 -9.58 17.44 10.68
C TYR A 20 -8.34 17.50 9.78
N SER A 21 -7.17 17.59 10.39
CA SER A 21 -5.90 17.58 9.68
C SER A 21 -5.00 16.45 10.18
N VAL A 22 -3.99 16.13 9.37
CA VAL A 22 -2.98 15.12 9.71
C VAL A 22 -2.20 15.45 10.98
N THR A 23 -2.24 16.71 11.44
CA THR A 23 -1.61 17.14 12.71
C THR A 23 -2.17 16.42 13.92
N LEU A 24 -3.41 15.92 13.86
CA LEU A 24 -3.98 15.10 14.94
C LEU A 24 -3.22 13.79 15.18
N ALA A 25 -2.45 13.32 14.20
CA ALA A 25 -1.62 12.13 14.32
C ALA A 25 -0.19 12.40 14.80
N GLU A 26 0.18 13.67 15.02
CA GLU A 26 1.53 14.03 15.45
C GLU A 26 1.82 13.58 16.88
N GLY A 27 3.00 12.99 17.09
CA GLY A 27 3.43 12.51 18.40
C GLY A 27 2.67 11.30 18.95
N LEU A 28 1.79 10.68 18.15
CA LEU A 28 1.11 9.44 18.54
C LEU A 28 1.96 8.22 18.16
N GLU A 29 2.31 7.42 19.14
CA GLU A 29 2.90 6.09 18.91
C GLU A 29 1.89 5.19 18.22
N ASN A 30 2.35 4.44 17.21
CA ASN A 30 1.51 3.50 16.47
C ASN A 30 2.37 2.47 15.74
N HIS A 31 1.75 1.38 15.28
CA HIS A 31 2.38 0.28 14.54
C HIS A 31 1.95 0.25 13.06
N LEU A 32 1.37 1.33 12.55
CA LEU A 32 0.93 1.42 11.16
C LEU A 32 2.06 1.91 10.26
N GLU A 33 2.37 1.15 9.23
CA GLU A 33 3.40 1.49 8.25
C GLU A 33 2.87 2.47 7.18
N GLY A 34 3.74 3.40 6.78
CA GLY A 34 3.49 4.31 5.66
C GLY A 34 2.83 5.63 6.05
N HIS A 35 3.32 6.70 5.41
CA HIS A 35 2.88 8.08 5.67
C HIS A 35 1.36 8.29 5.50
N TYR A 36 0.74 7.57 4.57
CA TYR A 36 -0.72 7.67 4.33
C TYR A 36 -1.56 7.21 5.53
N ASN A 37 -1.02 6.35 6.40
CA ASN A 37 -1.73 5.93 7.61
C ASN A 37 -1.85 7.05 8.65
N ARG A 38 -1.07 8.13 8.55
CA ARG A 38 -1.25 9.32 9.40
C ARG A 38 -2.62 9.97 9.20
N PHE A 39 -3.17 9.94 7.98
CA PHE A 39 -4.54 10.40 7.72
C PHE A 39 -5.58 9.49 8.36
N ASN A 40 -5.37 8.17 8.34
CA ASN A 40 -6.25 7.21 9.01
C ASN A 40 -6.24 7.37 10.53
N ILE A 41 -5.05 7.60 11.11
CA ILE A 41 -4.89 7.90 12.54
C ILE A 41 -5.60 9.21 12.89
N ALA A 42 -5.38 10.26 12.10
CA ALA A 42 -6.04 11.57 12.33
C ALA A 42 -7.57 11.45 12.26
N ALA A 43 -8.10 10.68 11.31
CA ALA A 43 -9.53 10.38 11.22
C ALA A 43 -10.03 9.64 12.48
N ALA A 44 -9.30 8.64 12.96
CA ALA A 44 -9.66 7.90 14.16
C ALA A 44 -9.67 8.81 15.41
N VAL A 45 -8.71 9.74 15.53
CA VAL A 45 -8.69 10.75 16.61
C VAL A 45 -9.90 11.67 16.50
N ALA A 46 -10.19 12.21 15.31
CA ALA A 46 -11.33 13.10 15.10
C ALA A 46 -12.65 12.42 15.46
N VAL A 47 -12.85 11.18 14.99
CA VAL A 47 -14.06 10.38 15.32
C VAL A 47 -14.13 10.09 16.81
N GLY A 48 -13.04 9.70 17.45
CA GLY A 48 -13.01 9.45 18.89
C GLY A 48 -13.41 10.67 19.70
N ARG A 49 -12.89 11.86 19.34
CA ARG A 49 -13.24 13.13 19.98
C ARG A 49 -14.70 13.52 19.75
N TYR A 50 -15.20 13.32 18.53
CA TYR A 50 -16.60 13.58 18.20
C TYR A 50 -17.56 12.77 19.09
N PHE A 51 -17.17 11.55 19.48
CA PHE A 51 -17.94 10.70 20.39
C PHE A 51 -17.51 10.80 21.88
N ASP A 52 -16.87 11.90 22.26
CA ASP A 52 -16.45 12.19 23.63
C ASP A 52 -15.56 11.11 24.28
N VAL A 53 -14.77 10.40 23.48
CA VAL A 53 -13.76 9.47 24.00
C VAL A 53 -12.57 10.28 24.51
N ALA A 54 -12.17 10.06 25.76
CA ALA A 54 -11.04 10.76 26.35
C ALA A 54 -9.75 10.55 25.55
N ASP A 55 -8.97 11.61 25.34
CA ASP A 55 -7.73 11.61 24.53
C ASP A 55 -6.75 10.52 24.95
N GLU A 56 -6.65 10.22 26.24
CA GLU A 56 -5.79 9.14 26.76
C GLU A 56 -6.23 7.76 26.25
N ARG A 57 -7.55 7.51 26.19
CA ARG A 57 -8.10 6.26 25.64
C ARG A 57 -7.89 6.17 24.14
N ILE A 58 -8.02 7.30 23.43
CA ILE A 58 -7.73 7.37 21.98
C ILE A 58 -6.26 7.02 21.74
N ARG A 59 -5.33 7.65 22.47
CA ARG A 59 -3.89 7.36 22.37
C ARG A 59 -3.56 5.91 22.66
N HIS A 60 -4.13 5.37 23.74
CA HIS A 60 -3.92 3.97 24.10
C HIS A 60 -4.41 3.03 23.00
N ALA A 61 -5.60 3.25 22.46
CA ALA A 61 -6.17 2.43 21.39
C ALA A 61 -5.32 2.46 20.11
N ILE A 62 -4.83 3.65 19.71
CA ILE A 62 -3.96 3.81 18.54
C ILE A 62 -2.61 3.12 18.77
N GLY A 63 -1.99 3.35 19.94
CA GLY A 63 -0.68 2.78 20.28
C GLY A 63 -0.69 1.26 20.45
N SER A 64 -1.81 0.67 20.87
CA SER A 64 -1.96 -0.77 21.05
C SER A 64 -2.49 -1.49 19.81
N TYR A 65 -2.94 -0.76 18.78
CA TYR A 65 -3.45 -1.38 17.56
C TYR A 65 -2.33 -1.98 16.73
N ILE A 66 -2.37 -3.29 16.56
CA ILE A 66 -1.47 -4.04 15.68
C ILE A 66 -2.29 -4.52 14.48
N PRO A 67 -1.92 -4.14 13.23
CA PRO A 67 -2.62 -4.64 12.05
C PRO A 67 -2.50 -6.17 11.93
N ASP A 68 -3.62 -6.85 11.81
CA ASP A 68 -3.71 -8.31 11.63
C ASP A 68 -4.53 -8.72 10.39
N ASN A 69 -4.94 -7.73 9.60
CA ASN A 69 -5.89 -7.89 8.49
C ASN A 69 -5.26 -7.67 7.11
N ASN A 70 -3.96 -7.92 6.96
CA ASN A 70 -3.21 -7.71 5.72
C ASN A 70 -3.26 -6.26 5.20
N ARG A 71 -3.36 -5.27 6.10
CA ARG A 71 -3.29 -3.85 5.78
C ARG A 71 -1.98 -3.27 6.32
N SER A 72 -1.00 -3.11 5.44
CA SER A 72 0.35 -2.63 5.81
C SER A 72 0.95 -3.38 7.01
N GLN A 73 0.66 -4.67 7.11
CA GLN A 73 1.09 -5.51 8.21
C GLN A 73 2.56 -5.90 8.02
N ARG A 74 3.40 -5.51 8.99
CA ARG A 74 4.81 -5.89 8.99
C ARG A 74 5.02 -7.20 9.75
N THR A 75 5.71 -8.15 9.14
CA THR A 75 5.99 -9.47 9.72
C THR A 75 7.46 -9.82 9.51
N GLU A 76 8.16 -10.07 10.61
CA GLU A 76 9.52 -10.61 10.56
C GLU A 76 9.46 -12.13 10.49
N THR A 77 10.16 -12.68 9.51
CA THR A 77 10.37 -14.14 9.38
C THR A 77 11.85 -14.46 9.56
N ALA A 78 12.18 -15.74 9.70
CA ALA A 78 13.57 -16.17 9.77
C ALA A 78 14.40 -15.73 8.53
N ARG A 79 13.75 -15.57 7.39
CA ARG A 79 14.40 -15.26 6.10
C ARG A 79 14.22 -13.81 5.66
N ASN A 80 13.04 -13.22 5.86
CA ASN A 80 12.65 -11.97 5.24
C ASN A 80 11.87 -11.09 6.20
N THR A 81 11.84 -9.80 5.91
CA THR A 81 10.86 -8.86 6.45
C THR A 81 9.76 -8.67 5.41
N LEU A 82 8.52 -8.97 5.75
CA LEU A 82 7.36 -8.85 4.87
C LEU A 82 6.52 -7.65 5.26
N VAL A 83 6.13 -6.82 4.29
CA VAL A 83 5.09 -5.82 4.41
C VAL A 83 3.90 -6.31 3.60
N VAL A 84 2.88 -6.83 4.27
CA VAL A 84 1.70 -7.43 3.65
C VAL A 84 0.57 -6.41 3.60
N ASP A 85 0.17 -6.01 2.41
CA ASP A 85 -0.88 -5.03 2.16
C ASP A 85 -1.88 -5.55 1.10
N CYS A 86 -2.42 -6.75 1.38
CA CYS A 86 -3.23 -7.55 0.44
C CYS A 86 -4.73 -7.57 0.75
N TYR A 87 -5.24 -6.67 1.58
CA TYR A 87 -6.68 -6.61 1.85
C TYR A 87 -7.46 -6.23 0.61
N ASN A 88 -7.03 -5.17 -0.07
CA ASN A 88 -7.53 -4.72 -1.37
C ASN A 88 -6.53 -3.73 -2.00
N ALA A 89 -6.67 -3.50 -3.30
CA ALA A 89 -5.88 -2.52 -4.04
C ALA A 89 -6.77 -1.62 -4.90
N ASN A 90 -6.41 -0.34 -4.93
CA ASN A 90 -6.85 0.62 -5.92
C ASN A 90 -5.64 1.44 -6.39
N PRO A 91 -5.72 2.22 -7.47
CA PRO A 91 -4.58 2.93 -8.03
C PRO A 91 -3.85 3.82 -7.03
N SER A 92 -4.57 4.58 -6.21
CA SER A 92 -3.96 5.49 -5.23
C SER A 92 -3.24 4.73 -4.11
N SER A 93 -3.88 3.69 -3.53
CA SER A 93 -3.26 2.89 -2.48
C SER A 93 -2.07 2.07 -2.99
N MET A 94 -2.12 1.57 -4.25
CA MET A 94 -1.01 0.86 -4.87
C MET A 94 0.20 1.78 -5.02
N ARG A 95 0.02 2.96 -5.61
CA ARG A 95 1.09 3.96 -5.77
C ARG A 95 1.65 4.41 -4.42
N ALA A 96 0.80 4.66 -3.44
CA ALA A 96 1.23 5.08 -2.10
C ALA A 96 2.08 4.00 -1.42
N SER A 97 1.66 2.73 -1.45
CA SER A 97 2.42 1.62 -0.86
C SER A 97 3.77 1.40 -1.55
N VAL A 98 3.79 1.44 -2.90
CA VAL A 98 5.04 1.32 -3.65
C VAL A 98 5.97 2.49 -3.35
N ALA A 99 5.49 3.74 -3.38
CA ALA A 99 6.30 4.92 -3.08
C ALA A 99 6.87 4.89 -1.65
N ASN A 100 6.07 4.52 -0.65
CA ASN A 100 6.55 4.37 0.73
C ASN A 100 7.61 3.29 0.84
N PHE A 101 7.38 2.13 0.23
CA PHE A 101 8.35 1.04 0.22
C PHE A 101 9.67 1.49 -0.42
N LEU A 102 9.63 2.21 -1.54
CA LEU A 102 10.83 2.69 -2.22
C LEU A 102 11.59 3.77 -1.40
N ALA A 103 10.88 4.57 -0.63
CA ALA A 103 11.46 5.59 0.24
C ALA A 103 12.01 5.01 1.57
N GLU A 104 11.57 3.82 1.97
CA GLU A 104 12.01 3.18 3.21
C GLU A 104 13.49 2.77 3.10
N PRO A 105 14.33 3.03 4.13
CA PRO A 105 15.68 2.51 4.20
C PRO A 105 15.68 0.97 4.15
N SER A 106 16.66 0.37 3.50
CA SER A 106 16.76 -1.10 3.36
C SER A 106 16.86 -1.86 4.69
N GLY A 107 17.13 -1.16 5.80
CA GLY A 107 17.32 -1.78 7.11
C GLY A 107 18.42 -2.84 7.08
N PRO A 108 18.28 -3.92 7.86
CA PRO A 108 19.27 -5.01 7.89
C PRO A 108 19.21 -5.93 6.67
N ARG A 109 18.16 -5.81 5.84
CA ARG A 109 17.98 -6.67 4.66
C ARG A 109 18.76 -6.12 3.47
N THR A 110 19.44 -7.01 2.74
CA THR A 110 20.30 -6.61 1.60
C THR A 110 19.56 -6.55 0.26
N ARG A 111 18.39 -7.19 0.18
CA ARG A 111 17.56 -7.24 -1.03
C ARG A 111 16.24 -6.53 -0.81
N ARG A 112 15.67 -6.02 -1.89
CA ARG A 112 14.34 -5.39 -1.90
C ARG A 112 13.51 -6.01 -3.02
N LEU A 113 12.28 -6.39 -2.69
CA LEU A 113 11.39 -7.06 -3.62
C LEU A 113 9.97 -6.48 -3.53
N LEU A 114 9.42 -6.11 -4.67
CA LEU A 114 8.00 -5.80 -4.85
C LEU A 114 7.30 -7.02 -5.47
N ILE A 115 6.25 -7.52 -4.82
CA ILE A 115 5.32 -8.51 -5.38
C ILE A 115 3.98 -7.81 -5.52
N LEU A 116 3.60 -7.47 -6.75
CA LEU A 116 2.41 -6.66 -7.02
C LEU A 116 1.43 -7.47 -7.88
N GLY A 117 0.23 -7.70 -7.34
CA GLY A 117 -0.88 -8.32 -8.03
C GLY A 117 -1.79 -7.29 -8.70
N ASP A 118 -2.55 -7.71 -9.70
CA ASP A 118 -3.48 -6.85 -10.45
C ASP A 118 -4.37 -5.99 -9.56
N ILE A 119 -4.69 -4.81 -10.08
CA ILE A 119 -5.70 -3.91 -9.54
C ILE A 119 -6.99 -4.18 -10.32
N LEU A 120 -7.96 -4.79 -9.67
CA LEU A 120 -9.22 -5.16 -10.30
C LEU A 120 -10.19 -3.98 -10.39
N GLU A 121 -11.26 -4.15 -11.17
CA GLU A 121 -12.41 -3.22 -11.29
C GLU A 121 -12.07 -1.85 -11.90
N LEU A 122 -11.00 -1.74 -12.68
CA LEU A 122 -10.57 -0.48 -13.31
C LEU A 122 -11.20 -0.23 -14.68
N GLY A 123 -11.82 -1.23 -15.29
CA GLY A 123 -12.41 -1.10 -16.63
C GLY A 123 -11.41 -0.56 -17.66
N ALA A 124 -11.80 0.47 -18.39
CA ALA A 124 -10.98 1.08 -19.43
C ALA A 124 -9.67 1.73 -18.91
N TRP A 125 -9.57 2.00 -17.63
CA TRP A 125 -8.37 2.62 -17.03
C TRP A 125 -7.29 1.60 -16.64
N SER A 126 -7.58 0.29 -16.75
CA SER A 126 -6.71 -0.77 -16.25
C SER A 126 -5.30 -0.67 -16.81
N GLU A 127 -5.14 -0.63 -18.12
CA GLU A 127 -3.82 -0.59 -18.75
C GLU A 127 -2.99 0.64 -18.32
N GLN A 128 -3.63 1.82 -18.30
CA GLN A 128 -2.97 3.06 -17.92
C GLN A 128 -2.50 3.04 -16.46
N GLU A 129 -3.34 2.57 -15.54
CA GLU A 129 -3.04 2.53 -14.10
C GLU A 129 -1.96 1.49 -13.78
N HIS A 130 -2.02 0.30 -14.38
CA HIS A 130 -0.97 -0.70 -14.24
C HIS A 130 0.37 -0.22 -14.81
N ALA A 131 0.37 0.43 -15.99
CA ALA A 131 1.57 1.03 -16.55
C ALA A 131 2.16 2.13 -15.66
N ALA A 132 1.33 2.92 -14.99
CA ALA A 132 1.79 3.93 -14.04
C ALA A 132 2.49 3.29 -12.82
N VAL A 133 1.96 2.19 -12.29
CA VAL A 133 2.60 1.42 -11.20
C VAL A 133 3.92 0.82 -11.65
N ILE A 134 3.97 0.24 -12.85
CA ILE A 134 5.21 -0.32 -13.41
C ILE A 134 6.29 0.75 -13.52
N ARG A 135 5.96 1.94 -14.06
CA ARG A 135 6.91 3.06 -14.16
C ARG A 135 7.44 3.50 -12.79
N LEU A 136 6.57 3.55 -11.78
CA LEU A 136 6.96 3.90 -10.42
C LEU A 136 7.91 2.87 -9.84
N ALA A 137 7.59 1.57 -9.95
CA ALA A 137 8.44 0.48 -9.46
C ALA A 137 9.81 0.45 -10.16
N ALA A 138 9.86 0.77 -11.45
CA ALA A 138 11.08 0.80 -12.25
C ALA A 138 12.04 1.95 -11.89
N GLN A 139 11.60 2.96 -11.14
CA GLN A 139 12.47 4.06 -10.69
C GLN A 139 13.55 3.63 -9.70
N ALA A 140 13.41 2.45 -9.08
CA ALA A 140 14.37 1.92 -8.12
C ALA A 140 15.18 0.75 -8.72
N PRO A 141 16.33 1.00 -9.34
CA PRO A 141 17.07 -0.02 -10.09
C PRO A 141 17.63 -1.16 -9.23
N GLN A 142 17.67 -0.99 -7.92
CA GLN A 142 18.09 -2.02 -6.96
C GLN A 142 16.95 -2.85 -6.39
N THR A 143 15.70 -2.56 -6.76
CA THR A 143 14.52 -3.28 -6.33
C THR A 143 14.10 -4.29 -7.39
N GLU A 144 13.99 -5.55 -7.01
CA GLU A 144 13.41 -6.59 -7.84
C GLU A 144 11.89 -6.43 -7.88
N VAL A 145 11.26 -6.68 -9.03
CA VAL A 145 9.82 -6.53 -9.19
C VAL A 145 9.22 -7.81 -9.78
N MET A 146 8.25 -8.38 -9.09
CA MET A 146 7.43 -9.50 -9.53
C MET A 146 5.99 -8.99 -9.71
N LEU A 147 5.49 -9.04 -10.93
CA LEU A 147 4.12 -8.65 -11.28
C LEU A 147 3.27 -9.88 -11.53
N VAL A 148 2.07 -9.89 -10.99
CA VAL A 148 1.18 -11.06 -10.99
C VAL A 148 -0.19 -10.67 -11.53
N GLY A 149 -0.60 -11.37 -12.58
CA GLY A 149 -1.91 -11.22 -13.18
C GLY A 149 -1.87 -10.70 -14.61
N THR A 150 -2.97 -10.88 -15.31
CA THR A 150 -3.08 -10.63 -16.75
C THR A 150 -3.06 -9.15 -17.11
N GLU A 151 -3.53 -8.28 -16.20
CA GLU A 151 -3.56 -6.84 -16.44
C GLU A 151 -2.15 -6.25 -16.39
N PHE A 152 -1.33 -6.65 -15.41
CA PHE A 152 0.08 -6.27 -15.38
C PHE A 152 0.86 -6.82 -16.58
N VAL A 153 0.61 -8.06 -16.99
CA VAL A 153 1.23 -8.67 -18.19
C VAL A 153 0.90 -7.84 -19.43
N ARG A 154 -0.38 -7.47 -19.62
CA ARG A 154 -0.83 -6.65 -20.74
C ARG A 154 -0.20 -5.26 -20.73
N ALA A 155 -0.25 -4.57 -19.59
CA ALA A 155 0.30 -3.24 -19.46
C ALA A 155 1.81 -3.22 -19.72
N HIS A 156 2.56 -4.21 -19.19
CA HIS A 156 4.00 -4.31 -19.45
C HIS A 156 4.33 -4.56 -20.92
N ALA A 157 3.55 -5.40 -21.62
CA ALA A 157 3.74 -5.69 -23.05
C ALA A 157 3.55 -4.44 -23.92
N GLY A 158 2.68 -3.51 -23.51
CA GLY A 158 2.44 -2.23 -24.20
C GLY A 158 3.48 -1.14 -23.94
N MET A 159 4.50 -1.39 -23.11
CA MET A 159 5.52 -0.38 -22.74
C MET A 159 6.74 -0.44 -23.66
N GLU A 160 7.20 0.74 -24.10
CA GLU A 160 8.45 0.91 -24.85
C GLU A 160 9.28 2.09 -24.29
N PRO A 161 10.55 1.88 -23.86
CA PRO A 161 11.16 0.56 -23.68
C PRO A 161 10.58 -0.20 -22.49
N GLN A 162 10.65 -1.54 -22.53
CA GLN A 162 10.23 -2.36 -21.40
C GLN A 162 11.21 -2.18 -20.23
N PRO A 163 10.73 -1.93 -19.01
CA PRO A 163 11.58 -1.80 -17.84
C PRO A 163 12.35 -3.10 -17.54
N ALA A 164 13.62 -2.97 -17.24
CA ALA A 164 14.47 -4.08 -16.81
C ALA A 164 14.11 -4.56 -15.38
N ARG A 165 14.48 -5.80 -15.05
CA ARG A 165 14.32 -6.42 -13.71
C ARG A 165 12.88 -6.62 -13.25
N ILE A 166 11.96 -6.78 -14.20
CA ILE A 166 10.59 -7.16 -13.92
C ILE A 166 10.38 -8.61 -14.34
N THR A 167 9.87 -9.42 -13.43
CA THR A 167 9.43 -10.78 -13.72
C THR A 167 7.92 -10.82 -13.71
N LEU A 168 7.33 -11.40 -14.75
CA LEU A 168 5.89 -11.47 -14.94
C LEU A 168 5.39 -12.88 -14.64
N PHE A 169 4.28 -12.95 -13.94
CA PHE A 169 3.55 -14.18 -13.65
C PHE A 169 2.11 -14.03 -14.12
N ALA A 170 1.59 -15.01 -14.84
CA ALA A 170 0.22 -14.97 -15.32
C ALA A 170 -0.81 -14.98 -14.18
N ASP A 171 -0.47 -15.66 -13.09
CA ASP A 171 -1.31 -15.82 -11.91
C ASP A 171 -0.47 -16.12 -10.65
N ARG A 172 -1.15 -16.22 -9.52
CA ARG A 172 -0.58 -16.52 -8.20
C ARG A 172 0.08 -17.90 -8.14
N GLU A 173 -0.47 -18.89 -8.83
CA GLU A 173 0.01 -20.26 -8.83
C GLU A 173 1.41 -20.36 -9.46
N HIS A 174 1.63 -19.64 -10.55
CA HIS A 174 2.96 -19.54 -11.18
C HIS A 174 3.97 -18.83 -10.30
N LEU A 175 3.57 -17.73 -9.64
CA LEU A 175 4.43 -17.06 -8.65
C LEU A 175 4.82 -18.01 -7.51
N ILE A 176 3.84 -18.72 -6.92
CA ILE A 176 4.09 -19.65 -5.81
C ILE A 176 5.05 -20.77 -6.24
N ALA A 177 4.86 -21.32 -7.43
CA ALA A 177 5.76 -22.34 -7.98
C ALA A 177 7.20 -21.81 -8.12
N ALA A 178 7.36 -20.60 -8.65
CA ALA A 178 8.67 -19.97 -8.79
C ALA A 178 9.34 -19.70 -7.43
N LEU A 179 8.60 -19.18 -6.43
CA LEU A 179 9.12 -18.92 -5.09
C LEU A 179 9.47 -20.19 -4.32
N ARG A 180 8.79 -21.31 -4.59
CA ARG A 180 9.14 -22.62 -4.05
C ARG A 180 10.42 -23.18 -4.67
N ALA A 181 10.60 -23.01 -5.98
CA ALA A 181 11.80 -23.45 -6.70
C ALA A 181 13.02 -22.58 -6.35
N HIS A 182 12.80 -21.28 -6.19
CA HIS A 182 13.83 -20.28 -5.90
C HIS A 182 13.40 -19.38 -4.73
N PRO A 183 13.57 -19.86 -3.47
CA PRO A 183 13.16 -19.10 -2.30
C PRO A 183 13.90 -17.76 -2.19
N VAL A 184 13.16 -16.73 -1.79
CA VAL A 184 13.73 -15.41 -1.52
C VAL A 184 14.27 -15.38 -0.09
N ASP A 185 15.50 -14.90 0.05
CA ASP A 185 16.19 -14.77 1.33
C ASP A 185 16.76 -13.37 1.51
N ASN A 186 16.82 -12.93 2.77
CA ASN A 186 17.41 -11.67 3.20
C ASN A 186 16.82 -10.44 2.48
N ALA A 187 15.51 -10.45 2.26
CA ALA A 187 14.80 -9.40 1.56
C ALA A 187 13.81 -8.67 2.44
N LEU A 188 13.69 -7.35 2.20
CA LEU A 188 12.49 -6.59 2.52
C LEU A 188 11.51 -6.75 1.36
N VAL A 189 10.30 -7.24 1.63
CA VAL A 189 9.33 -7.61 0.60
C VAL A 189 8.02 -6.88 0.83
N LEU A 190 7.56 -6.10 -0.16
CA LEU A 190 6.18 -5.61 -0.19
C LEU A 190 5.32 -6.58 -1.01
N ILE A 191 4.19 -7.00 -0.45
CA ILE A 191 3.19 -7.81 -1.14
C ILE A 191 1.89 -7.03 -1.19
N LYS A 192 1.43 -6.67 -2.39
CA LYS A 192 0.20 -5.90 -2.58
C LYS A 192 -0.54 -6.30 -3.86
N GLY A 193 -1.86 -6.36 -3.77
CA GLY A 193 -2.76 -6.66 -4.89
C GLY A 193 -4.21 -6.57 -4.48
N SER A 194 -5.11 -6.67 -5.45
CA SER A 194 -6.53 -6.77 -5.19
C SER A 194 -6.89 -8.08 -4.51
N ARG A 195 -7.97 -8.07 -3.76
CA ARG A 195 -8.50 -9.28 -3.14
C ARG A 195 -8.85 -10.31 -4.21
N GLY A 196 -8.27 -11.51 -4.08
CA GLY A 196 -8.52 -12.61 -5.02
C GLY A 196 -7.39 -12.87 -6.03
N ILE A 197 -6.37 -12.00 -6.07
CA ILE A 197 -5.13 -12.21 -6.84
C ILE A 197 -4.14 -13.06 -6.03
#